data_d7ab4d47bffb0facb1e30bdf72c8e0b3
#
_entry.id   d7ab4d47bffb0facb1e30bdf72c8e0b3
#
_cell.length_a   1.000
_cell.length_b   1.000
_cell.length_c   1.000
_cell.angle_alpha   90.00
_cell.angle_beta   90.00
_cell.angle_gamma   90.00
#
_symmetry.space_group_name_H-M   'P 1'
#
loop_
_entity.id
_entity.type
_entity.pdbx_description
1 polymer ?
#
loop_
_entity_poly.entity_id
_entity_poly.type
_entity_poly.pdbx_seq_one_letter_code
_entity_poly.pdbx_strand_id
1 'polypeptide(L)'
;YKAHGVQRLGLKRGLDRELVVSPYSTFLTLPLAPEGGVKNLRALAAMGLEGRYGLCEAAEFTPGRVNGGAKYEPVRSYMAHHLGMSLVALDNALNDGIMQKRFMRDAAMGAYRELLQEKVPVGAQVLRSPRDEVPDKPGRRGGEPFLRTGEGYDPVCPACHLMTGGAWQVLCTDAGASWSRMGRTTLTRCIWNRQYQSAGVSFFLRTPEGLLPLTPAPLYREEPEYTWRFQGGGACWSAQWQGYAASVDLRVPERENGERREVTVRWTGEGEREVELLCYLEPVLAPREDYEAHPAFSKLSLESKGTGDGVLFTRRNRRRGESRPALAVLWDQPEATFDTARETALGRGGLQALEGAVERPATEREGAVLDPCLLVRFPVSLRSDAPVQIRLALSAADSGEQATEGALRLLRMRGGEAADGLEQIRGRLQLTEEETRKAFELLRNLQFPAHPWVSRGSPEQRALWPFGISGDLPIAALRVEEERMKAALSLERIHQFLVQGGFMFDLVFLMREGGDYLHPLRDTLEERLRSDGWEHR
;
A
#
# COMPACT_ATOMS: atom_id res chain seq x y z
N TYR A 1 -4.22 2.07 20.72
CA TYR A 1 -4.51 0.77 21.40
C TYR A 1 -5.17 -0.19 20.41
N LYS A 2 -4.37 -0.96 19.67
CA LYS A 2 -4.85 -1.86 18.61
C LYS A 2 -5.79 -2.91 19.20
N ALA A 3 -7.04 -2.87 18.75
CA ALA A 3 -8.09 -3.80 19.18
C ALA A 3 -8.24 -3.90 20.72
N HIS A 4 -8.03 -2.76 21.42
CA HIS A 4 -8.12 -2.61 22.89
C HIS A 4 -7.09 -3.46 23.65
N GLY A 5 -6.06 -3.97 22.97
CA GLY A 5 -4.87 -4.56 23.56
C GLY A 5 -3.71 -3.57 23.54
N VAL A 6 -2.91 -3.54 24.59
CA VAL A 6 -1.73 -2.70 24.67
C VAL A 6 -0.68 -3.21 23.69
N GLN A 7 -0.29 -2.38 22.73
CA GLN A 7 0.80 -2.68 21.81
C GLN A 7 2.13 -2.10 22.30
N ARG A 8 3.22 -2.57 21.67
CA ARG A 8 4.54 -1.97 21.87
C ARG A 8 4.47 -0.46 21.61
N LEU A 9 4.94 0.32 22.56
CA LEU A 9 5.13 1.75 22.40
C LEU A 9 6.20 1.99 21.34
N GLY A 10 5.90 2.84 20.38
CA GLY A 10 6.82 3.19 19.32
C GLY A 10 6.26 4.26 18.41
N LEU A 11 7.12 4.92 17.66
CA LEU A 11 6.70 5.85 16.63
C LEU A 11 6.03 5.08 15.50
N LYS A 12 4.83 5.51 15.11
CA LYS A 12 4.01 4.87 14.09
C LYS A 12 3.38 5.94 13.19
N ARG A 13 3.32 5.67 11.90
CA ARG A 13 2.59 6.54 10.96
C ARG A 13 1.10 6.55 11.22
N GLY A 14 0.47 7.71 11.02
CA GLY A 14 -0.95 7.89 11.15
C GLY A 14 -1.46 7.92 12.59
N LEU A 15 -0.59 8.17 13.58
CA LEU A 15 -1.01 8.43 14.96
C LEU A 15 -1.91 9.66 15.07
N ASP A 16 -1.71 10.65 14.22
CA ASP A 16 -2.54 11.85 14.07
C ASP A 16 -4.00 11.55 13.70
N ARG A 17 -4.25 10.38 13.13
CA ARG A 17 -5.60 9.92 12.75
C ARG A 17 -6.27 9.09 13.84
N GLU A 18 -5.57 8.79 14.92
CA GLU A 18 -6.11 8.03 16.04
C GLU A 18 -6.70 8.98 17.08
N LEU A 19 -8.01 8.89 17.27
CA LEU A 19 -8.76 9.74 18.20
C LEU A 19 -8.95 8.99 19.52
N VAL A 20 -7.98 9.10 20.41
CA VAL A 20 -7.97 8.44 21.72
C VAL A 20 -7.81 9.48 22.82
N VAL A 21 -8.68 9.43 23.81
CA VAL A 21 -8.63 10.29 24.99
C VAL A 21 -8.37 9.45 26.22
N SER A 22 -7.30 9.75 26.98
CA SER A 22 -6.92 8.99 28.16
C SER A 22 -7.11 9.82 29.45
N PRO A 23 -7.68 9.21 30.51
CA PRO A 23 -7.83 9.89 31.79
C PRO A 23 -6.51 10.32 32.43
N TYR A 24 -5.44 9.50 32.31
CA TYR A 24 -4.16 9.84 32.93
C TYR A 24 -3.58 11.16 32.39
N SER A 25 -3.75 11.46 31.11
CA SER A 25 -3.29 12.73 30.53
C SER A 25 -4.04 13.93 31.14
N THR A 26 -5.31 13.75 31.49
CA THR A 26 -6.09 14.77 32.19
C THR A 26 -5.55 14.97 33.62
N PHE A 27 -5.18 13.88 34.34
CA PHE A 27 -4.54 14.04 35.65
C PHE A 27 -3.26 14.86 35.60
N LEU A 28 -2.44 14.71 34.54
CA LEU A 28 -1.21 15.47 34.36
C LEU A 28 -1.46 16.99 34.20
N THR A 29 -2.65 17.40 33.80
CA THR A 29 -3.00 18.83 33.69
C THR A 29 -3.50 19.46 34.98
N LEU A 30 -3.82 18.67 36.03
CA LEU A 30 -4.37 19.17 37.29
C LEU A 30 -3.48 20.22 37.98
N PRO A 31 -2.15 20.11 38.00
CA PRO A 31 -1.33 21.16 38.59
C PRO A 31 -1.40 22.51 37.85
N LEU A 32 -1.79 22.52 36.58
CA LEU A 32 -1.86 23.72 35.73
C LEU A 32 -3.28 24.28 35.62
N ALA A 33 -4.29 23.41 35.53
CA ALA A 33 -5.69 23.76 35.29
C ALA A 33 -6.65 22.85 36.09
N PRO A 34 -6.70 22.95 37.42
CA PRO A 34 -7.42 22.02 38.30
C PRO A 34 -8.93 21.96 38.00
N GLU A 35 -9.57 23.10 37.79
CA GLU A 35 -11.02 23.14 37.51
C GLU A 35 -11.36 22.46 36.17
N GLY A 36 -10.59 22.76 35.11
CA GLY A 36 -10.74 22.14 33.80
C GLY A 36 -10.50 20.63 33.85
N GLY A 37 -9.44 20.22 34.53
CA GLY A 37 -9.08 18.83 34.73
C GLY A 37 -10.18 18.03 35.47
N VAL A 38 -10.70 18.56 36.58
CA VAL A 38 -11.80 17.92 37.33
C VAL A 38 -13.08 17.82 36.49
N LYS A 39 -13.42 18.88 35.75
CA LYS A 39 -14.58 18.87 34.85
C LYS A 39 -14.43 17.77 33.78
N ASN A 40 -13.26 17.63 33.19
CA ASN A 40 -13.00 16.60 32.16
C ASN A 40 -13.01 15.18 32.77
N LEU A 41 -12.39 14.97 33.92
CA LEU A 41 -12.43 13.66 34.62
C LEU A 41 -13.87 13.22 34.94
N ARG A 42 -14.72 14.15 35.39
CA ARG A 42 -16.15 13.87 35.60
C ARG A 42 -16.88 13.51 34.34
N ALA A 43 -16.56 14.18 33.23
CA ALA A 43 -17.13 13.85 31.92
C ALA A 43 -16.70 12.44 31.46
N LEU A 44 -15.41 12.07 31.64
CA LEU A 44 -14.90 10.75 31.31
C LEU A 44 -15.53 9.65 32.20
N ALA A 45 -15.71 9.92 33.50
CA ALA A 45 -16.43 9.01 34.40
C ALA A 45 -17.89 8.80 33.94
N ALA A 46 -18.61 9.89 33.58
CA ALA A 46 -19.99 9.84 33.06
C ALA A 46 -20.09 9.08 31.73
N MET A 47 -19.02 9.00 30.94
CA MET A 47 -18.92 8.16 29.75
C MET A 47 -18.69 6.66 30.07
N GLY A 48 -18.68 6.26 31.33
CA GLY A 48 -18.50 4.87 31.74
C GLY A 48 -17.04 4.39 31.71
N LEU A 49 -16.08 5.32 31.78
CA LEU A 49 -14.65 4.96 31.92
C LEU A 49 -14.29 4.62 33.37
N GLU A 50 -15.14 4.88 34.35
CA GLU A 50 -14.95 4.49 35.73
C GLU A 50 -15.35 3.03 35.93
N GLY A 51 -14.50 2.25 36.58
CA GLY A 51 -14.70 0.84 36.86
C GLY A 51 -14.18 0.47 38.25
N ARG A 52 -14.14 -0.84 38.54
CA ARG A 52 -13.71 -1.38 39.84
C ARG A 52 -12.34 -0.88 40.33
N TYR A 53 -11.44 -0.60 39.38
CA TYR A 53 -10.06 -0.19 39.67
C TYR A 53 -9.80 1.29 39.38
N GLY A 54 -10.85 2.11 39.34
CA GLY A 54 -10.79 3.52 38.97
C GLY A 54 -11.05 3.76 37.49
N LEU A 55 -10.52 4.84 36.92
CA LEU A 55 -10.67 5.17 35.52
C LEU A 55 -9.83 4.25 34.64
N CYS A 56 -10.43 3.64 33.64
CA CYS A 56 -9.75 2.78 32.67
C CYS A 56 -8.85 3.60 31.73
N GLU A 57 -8.08 2.89 30.90
CA GLU A 57 -6.96 3.43 30.12
C GLU A 57 -7.34 4.57 29.19
N ALA A 58 -8.42 4.43 28.44
CA ALA A 58 -8.81 5.42 27.45
C ALA A 58 -10.26 5.27 26.96
N ALA A 59 -10.75 6.29 26.27
CA ALA A 59 -11.88 6.24 25.35
C ALA A 59 -11.38 6.29 23.91
N GLU A 60 -11.71 5.31 23.10
CA GLU A 60 -11.39 5.21 21.68
C GLU A 60 -12.52 5.84 20.87
N PHE A 61 -12.21 6.85 20.05
CA PHE A 61 -13.15 7.54 19.16
C PHE A 61 -12.83 7.34 17.68
N THR A 62 -11.76 6.61 17.36
CA THR A 62 -11.33 6.43 15.97
C THR A 62 -12.41 5.71 15.17
N PRO A 63 -12.92 6.30 14.06
CA PRO A 63 -13.89 5.63 13.20
C PRO A 63 -13.35 4.26 12.73
N GLY A 64 -14.23 3.25 12.70
CA GLY A 64 -13.85 1.88 12.35
C GLY A 64 -13.26 1.04 13.48
N ARG A 65 -12.93 1.64 14.64
CA ARG A 65 -12.53 0.91 15.86
C ARG A 65 -13.62 0.89 16.94
N VAL A 66 -14.61 1.75 16.77
CA VAL A 66 -15.78 1.83 17.66
C VAL A 66 -16.87 0.93 17.11
N ASN A 67 -17.48 0.11 17.98
CA ASN A 67 -18.55 -0.82 17.58
C ASN A 67 -19.80 -0.10 17.11
N GLY A 68 -20.44 -0.64 16.08
CA GLY A 68 -21.53 -0.12 15.27
C GLY A 68 -22.47 0.88 15.94
N GLY A 69 -22.38 2.17 15.55
CA GLY A 69 -23.26 3.23 15.99
C GLY A 69 -22.91 3.89 17.31
N ALA A 70 -21.97 3.38 18.10
CA ALA A 70 -21.48 4.04 19.30
C ALA A 70 -20.56 5.22 18.94
N LYS A 71 -20.61 6.28 19.74
CA LYS A 71 -19.72 7.45 19.54
C LYS A 71 -18.28 7.19 19.99
N TYR A 72 -18.08 6.28 20.94
CA TYR A 72 -16.78 5.90 21.50
C TYR A 72 -16.88 4.51 22.12
N GLU A 73 -15.71 3.92 22.42
CA GLU A 73 -15.60 2.64 23.14
C GLU A 73 -14.58 2.77 24.29
N PRO A 74 -14.94 2.40 25.54
CA PRO A 74 -14.00 2.37 26.65
C PRO A 74 -12.95 1.29 26.47
N VAL A 75 -11.67 1.65 26.57
CA VAL A 75 -10.54 0.73 26.60
C VAL A 75 -10.38 0.23 28.03
N ARG A 76 -11.00 -0.91 28.35
CA ARG A 76 -11.08 -1.49 29.70
C ARG A 76 -9.78 -2.22 30.09
N SER A 77 -8.69 -1.49 30.11
CA SER A 77 -7.39 -1.93 30.62
C SER A 77 -6.87 -0.91 31.62
N TYR A 78 -5.85 -1.28 32.38
CA TYR A 78 -5.24 -0.44 33.41
C TYR A 78 -3.72 -0.60 33.33
N MET A 79 -3.01 0.48 33.13
CA MET A 79 -1.55 0.49 33.12
C MET A 79 -0.99 1.05 34.43
N ALA A 80 -0.20 0.27 35.12
CA ALA A 80 0.36 0.64 36.42
C ALA A 80 1.12 1.97 36.39
N HIS A 81 1.89 2.22 35.31
CA HIS A 81 2.63 3.48 35.18
C HIS A 81 1.71 4.69 34.94
N HIS A 82 0.61 4.56 34.19
CA HIS A 82 -0.36 5.65 34.01
C HIS A 82 -1.12 5.95 35.30
N LEU A 83 -1.47 4.90 36.07
CA LEU A 83 -2.04 5.11 37.39
C LEU A 83 -1.04 5.79 38.35
N GLY A 84 0.22 5.38 38.31
CA GLY A 84 1.28 6.03 39.09
C GLY A 84 1.48 7.50 38.72
N MET A 85 1.50 7.80 37.42
CA MET A 85 1.58 9.19 36.92
C MET A 85 0.37 10.02 37.37
N SER A 86 -0.84 9.43 37.34
CA SER A 86 -2.06 10.10 37.81
C SER A 86 -2.01 10.42 39.29
N LEU A 87 -1.54 9.48 40.13
CA LEU A 87 -1.38 9.68 41.57
C LEU A 87 -0.33 10.76 41.90
N VAL A 88 0.81 10.73 41.21
CA VAL A 88 1.86 11.75 41.39
C VAL A 88 1.38 13.15 40.96
N ALA A 89 0.64 13.23 39.85
CA ALA A 89 0.05 14.47 39.38
C ALA A 89 -0.99 15.03 40.36
N LEU A 90 -1.84 14.14 40.90
CA LEU A 90 -2.82 14.51 41.93
C LEU A 90 -2.17 14.99 43.21
N ASP A 91 -1.12 14.29 43.71
CA ASP A 91 -0.35 14.67 44.90
C ASP A 91 0.32 16.04 44.69
N ASN A 92 0.91 16.29 43.52
CA ASN A 92 1.47 17.59 43.16
C ASN A 92 0.40 18.69 43.11
N ALA A 93 -0.78 18.42 42.60
CA ALA A 93 -1.88 19.41 42.55
C ALA A 93 -2.41 19.77 43.95
N LEU A 94 -2.51 18.75 44.85
CA LEU A 94 -3.04 18.93 46.20
C LEU A 94 -2.02 19.51 47.19
N ASN A 95 -0.73 19.24 47.00
CA ASN A 95 0.34 19.53 47.94
C ASN A 95 1.43 20.43 47.31
N ASP A 96 1.05 21.35 46.44
CA ASP A 96 1.91 22.40 45.88
C ASP A 96 3.21 21.83 45.29
N GLY A 97 3.14 20.85 44.42
CA GLY A 97 4.28 20.29 43.72
C GLY A 97 5.25 19.50 44.61
N ILE A 98 4.77 18.84 45.64
CA ILE A 98 5.59 18.15 46.65
C ILE A 98 6.54 17.12 46.05
N MET A 99 6.11 16.36 45.08
CA MET A 99 6.93 15.34 44.44
C MET A 99 8.02 15.98 43.56
N GLN A 100 7.69 17.05 42.85
CA GLN A 100 8.66 17.83 42.08
C GLN A 100 9.71 18.46 43.02
N LYS A 101 9.29 19.04 44.16
CA LYS A 101 10.18 19.59 45.17
C LYS A 101 11.11 18.53 45.77
N ARG A 102 10.60 17.33 46.05
CA ARG A 102 11.40 16.18 46.52
C ARG A 102 12.43 15.74 45.49
N PHE A 103 12.03 15.62 44.23
CA PHE A 103 12.95 15.26 43.16
C PHE A 103 14.10 16.28 42.99
N MET A 104 13.78 17.57 43.02
CA MET A 104 14.77 18.66 42.87
C MET A 104 15.66 18.88 44.09
N ARG A 105 15.40 18.18 45.22
CA ARG A 105 16.30 18.18 46.38
C ARG A 105 17.57 17.37 46.16
N ASP A 106 17.52 16.41 45.23
CA ASP A 106 18.71 15.71 44.80
C ASP A 106 19.67 16.69 44.12
N ALA A 107 20.94 16.70 44.53
CA ALA A 107 21.91 17.67 44.04
C ALA A 107 22.18 17.53 42.53
N ALA A 108 22.18 16.29 42.02
CA ALA A 108 22.37 16.04 40.61
C ALA A 108 21.16 16.54 39.81
N MET A 109 19.93 16.26 40.25
CA MET A 109 18.70 16.70 39.58
C MET A 109 18.54 18.22 39.69
N GLY A 110 18.91 18.84 40.82
CA GLY A 110 18.90 20.30 40.99
C GLY A 110 19.80 21.02 40.00
N ALA A 111 20.96 20.45 39.67
CA ALA A 111 21.89 21.01 38.69
C ALA A 111 21.32 21.05 37.26
N TYR A 112 20.39 20.16 36.91
CA TYR A 112 19.74 20.11 35.60
C TYR A 112 18.45 20.94 35.52
N ARG A 113 18.09 21.68 36.53
CA ARG A 113 16.83 22.44 36.60
C ARG A 113 16.60 23.33 35.37
N GLU A 114 17.63 23.99 34.87
CA GLU A 114 17.55 24.88 33.72
C GLU A 114 17.26 24.11 32.43
N LEU A 115 17.71 22.86 32.31
CA LEU A 115 17.45 22.00 31.16
C LEU A 115 16.03 21.45 31.13
N LEU A 116 15.34 21.44 32.27
CA LEU A 116 13.93 21.01 32.37
C LEU A 116 12.95 22.15 32.09
N GLN A 117 13.44 23.36 31.89
CA GLN A 117 12.63 24.50 31.49
C GLN A 117 12.51 24.53 29.98
N GLU A 118 11.31 24.29 29.49
CA GLU A 118 11.01 24.46 28.07
C GLU A 118 11.06 25.96 27.73
N LYS A 119 12.00 26.34 26.87
CA LYS A 119 12.07 27.71 26.33
C LYS A 119 11.26 27.76 25.06
N VAL A 120 10.08 28.36 25.13
CA VAL A 120 9.31 28.65 23.91
C VAL A 120 10.03 29.78 23.17
N PRO A 121 10.49 29.58 21.92
CA PRO A 121 11.14 30.64 21.15
C PRO A 121 10.19 31.83 20.99
N VAL A 122 10.65 33.03 21.36
CA VAL A 122 9.88 34.26 21.13
C VAL A 122 9.83 34.47 19.62
N GLY A 123 8.63 34.40 19.04
CA GLY A 123 8.43 34.53 17.59
C GLY A 123 8.21 33.22 16.86
N ALA A 124 8.03 32.09 17.57
CA ALA A 124 7.57 30.86 16.94
C ALA A 124 6.22 31.11 16.26
N GLN A 125 6.22 31.15 14.93
CA GLN A 125 4.97 31.16 14.16
C GLN A 125 4.34 29.78 14.29
N VAL A 126 3.13 29.71 14.80
CA VAL A 126 2.30 28.52 14.68
C VAL A 126 1.90 28.42 13.20
N LEU A 127 2.66 27.67 12.44
CA LEU A 127 2.33 27.36 11.06
C LEU A 127 1.10 26.46 11.11
N ARG A 128 -0.03 27.00 10.72
CA ARG A 128 -1.23 26.19 10.44
C ARG A 128 -0.94 25.39 9.18
N SER A 129 -1.08 24.07 9.25
CA SER A 129 -1.05 23.22 8.07
C SER A 129 -1.99 23.78 7.02
N PRO A 130 -1.56 24.02 5.79
CA PRO A 130 -2.48 24.31 4.70
C PRO A 130 -3.41 23.12 4.57
N ARG A 131 -4.71 23.38 4.50
CA ARG A 131 -5.69 22.36 4.15
C ARG A 131 -5.35 21.79 2.78
N ASP A 132 -5.56 20.49 2.63
CA ASP A 132 -5.34 19.65 1.44
C ASP A 132 -6.12 20.09 0.18
N GLU A 133 -6.06 21.35 -0.19
CA GLU A 133 -6.51 21.83 -1.49
C GLU A 133 -5.30 22.33 -2.28
N VAL A 134 -4.62 21.38 -2.91
CA VAL A 134 -3.71 21.71 -4.01
C VAL A 134 -4.60 22.23 -5.15
N PRO A 135 -4.48 23.50 -5.59
CA PRO A 135 -5.24 23.96 -6.74
C PRO A 135 -4.87 23.09 -7.94
N ASP A 136 -5.88 22.51 -8.56
CA ASP A 136 -5.76 21.71 -9.78
C ASP A 136 -5.41 22.66 -10.94
N LYS A 137 -4.12 23.06 -11.01
CA LYS A 137 -3.63 23.74 -12.20
C LYS A 137 -3.51 22.70 -13.29
N PRO A 138 -4.27 22.83 -14.39
CA PRO A 138 -4.17 21.89 -15.50
C PRO A 138 -2.73 21.90 -16.00
N GLY A 139 -2.02 20.79 -15.74
CA GLY A 139 -0.70 20.57 -16.28
C GLY A 139 -0.74 20.68 -17.80
N ARG A 140 0.24 21.34 -18.40
CA ARG A 140 0.38 21.37 -19.85
C ARG A 140 0.42 19.93 -20.37
N ARG A 141 -0.58 19.54 -21.14
CA ARG A 141 -0.51 18.35 -22.00
C ARG A 141 0.63 18.59 -22.99
N GLY A 142 1.67 17.77 -22.95
CA GLY A 142 2.67 17.89 -23.99
C GLY A 142 4.03 17.28 -23.68
N GLY A 143 4.16 16.01 -23.93
CA GLY A 143 5.38 15.24 -24.10
C GLY A 143 4.96 13.83 -24.47
N GLU A 144 5.75 13.16 -25.30
CA GLU A 144 5.52 11.74 -25.51
C GLU A 144 5.62 11.00 -24.17
N PRO A 145 4.74 10.03 -23.91
CA PRO A 145 4.80 9.24 -22.67
C PRO A 145 6.15 8.54 -22.53
N PHE A 146 6.71 8.55 -21.33
CA PHE A 146 8.01 7.94 -21.07
C PHE A 146 7.96 6.43 -21.30
N LEU A 147 8.66 5.97 -22.35
CA LEU A 147 8.68 4.58 -22.80
C LEU A 147 9.92 3.86 -22.31
N ARG A 148 9.74 2.65 -21.76
CA ARG A 148 10.81 1.70 -21.44
C ARG A 148 10.46 0.33 -22.01
N THR A 149 11.44 -0.32 -22.63
CA THR A 149 11.31 -1.66 -23.22
C THR A 149 12.50 -2.51 -22.85
N GLY A 150 12.32 -3.83 -22.91
CA GLY A 150 13.42 -4.78 -22.70
C GLY A 150 13.04 -6.19 -23.13
N GLU A 151 14.06 -7.04 -23.14
CA GLU A 151 13.98 -8.46 -23.43
C GLU A 151 14.31 -9.25 -22.16
N GLY A 152 13.64 -10.39 -21.99
CA GLY A 152 13.80 -11.21 -20.81
C GLY A 152 13.34 -10.52 -19.51
N TYR A 153 13.97 -10.87 -18.39
CA TYR A 153 13.67 -10.33 -17.06
C TYR A 153 14.90 -10.46 -16.14
N ASP A 154 14.99 -9.58 -15.13
CA ASP A 154 16.00 -9.70 -14.08
C ASP A 154 15.38 -10.39 -12.85
N PRO A 155 15.84 -11.61 -12.49
CA PRO A 155 15.24 -12.35 -11.37
C PRO A 155 15.61 -11.81 -9.99
N VAL A 156 16.62 -10.95 -9.90
CA VAL A 156 17.15 -10.42 -8.63
C VAL A 156 16.70 -8.98 -8.41
N CYS A 157 16.77 -8.17 -9.44
CA CYS A 157 16.42 -6.77 -9.40
C CYS A 157 15.61 -6.38 -10.64
N PRO A 158 14.34 -6.82 -10.72
CA PRO A 158 13.51 -6.63 -11.90
C PRO A 158 13.22 -5.16 -12.19
N ALA A 159 13.05 -4.81 -13.46
CA ALA A 159 12.55 -3.49 -13.82
C ALA A 159 11.11 -3.33 -13.32
N CYS A 160 10.85 -2.20 -12.66
CA CYS A 160 9.54 -1.90 -12.06
C CYS A 160 8.78 -0.85 -12.86
N HIS A 161 7.46 -0.94 -12.85
CA HIS A 161 6.58 0.11 -13.34
C HIS A 161 5.42 0.34 -12.37
N LEU A 162 5.05 1.61 -12.20
CA LEU A 162 3.98 2.04 -11.32
C LEU A 162 2.88 2.67 -12.17
N MET A 163 1.63 2.32 -11.90
CA MET A 163 0.45 2.85 -12.56
C MET A 163 -0.56 3.27 -11.51
N THR A 164 -1.27 4.36 -11.74
CA THR A 164 -2.28 4.87 -10.81
C THR A 164 -3.49 5.44 -11.53
N GLY A 165 -4.67 5.18 -10.98
CA GLY A 165 -5.94 5.73 -11.44
C GLY A 165 -6.95 5.78 -10.30
N GLY A 166 -7.54 6.95 -10.04
CA GLY A 166 -8.38 7.13 -8.85
C GLY A 166 -7.63 6.76 -7.57
N ALA A 167 -8.20 5.86 -6.78
CA ALA A 167 -7.55 5.27 -5.62
C ALA A 167 -6.80 3.95 -5.94
N TRP A 168 -6.87 3.47 -7.18
CA TRP A 168 -6.27 2.23 -7.63
C TRP A 168 -4.80 2.42 -8.01
N GLN A 169 -3.96 1.49 -7.59
CA GLN A 169 -2.52 1.51 -7.84
C GLN A 169 -2.03 0.10 -8.18
N VAL A 170 -1.16 0.03 -9.18
CA VAL A 170 -0.50 -1.21 -9.58
C VAL A 170 1.00 -0.99 -9.66
N LEU A 171 1.75 -1.82 -8.95
CA LEU A 171 3.19 -1.98 -9.14
C LEU A 171 3.42 -3.29 -9.88
N CYS A 172 4.09 -3.25 -11.02
CA CYS A 172 4.43 -4.44 -11.80
C CYS A 172 5.92 -4.50 -12.14
N THR A 173 6.37 -5.69 -12.60
CA THR A 173 7.77 -5.94 -12.97
C THR A 173 7.88 -6.44 -14.41
N ASP A 174 9.09 -6.40 -14.96
CA ASP A 174 9.46 -7.02 -16.25
C ASP A 174 9.09 -8.51 -16.31
N ALA A 175 9.13 -9.22 -15.19
CA ALA A 175 8.70 -10.60 -15.10
C ALA A 175 7.17 -10.80 -15.09
N GLY A 176 6.36 -9.73 -15.15
CA GLY A 176 4.90 -9.81 -15.15
C GLY A 176 4.26 -9.96 -13.76
N ALA A 177 5.06 -10.05 -12.69
CA ALA A 177 4.49 -9.99 -11.34
C ALA A 177 3.85 -8.62 -11.10
N SER A 178 2.65 -8.59 -10.51
CA SER A 178 1.89 -7.36 -10.29
C SER A 178 1.23 -7.35 -8.92
N TRP A 179 1.15 -6.17 -8.32
CA TRP A 179 0.53 -5.93 -7.04
C TRP A 179 -0.50 -4.80 -7.16
N SER A 180 -1.77 -5.14 -7.00
CA SER A 180 -2.88 -4.19 -7.09
C SER A 180 -3.39 -3.84 -5.71
N ARG A 181 -3.64 -2.55 -5.48
CA ARG A 181 -4.22 -2.05 -4.23
C ARG A 181 -5.17 -0.88 -4.49
N MET A 182 -6.07 -0.63 -3.55
CA MET A 182 -6.93 0.56 -3.50
C MET A 182 -6.73 1.24 -2.14
N GLY A 183 -6.14 2.43 -2.15
CA GLY A 183 -5.72 3.11 -0.93
C GLY A 183 -4.79 2.22 -0.08
N ARG A 184 -5.18 1.88 1.15
CA ARG A 184 -4.42 0.96 2.03
C ARG A 184 -4.75 -0.51 1.84
N THR A 185 -5.80 -0.82 1.09
CA THR A 185 -6.27 -2.20 0.90
C THR A 185 -5.52 -2.87 -0.25
N THR A 186 -4.79 -3.93 0.05
CA THR A 186 -4.24 -4.86 -0.94
C THR A 186 -5.39 -5.67 -1.53
N LEU A 187 -5.45 -5.77 -2.84
CA LEU A 187 -6.53 -6.44 -3.57
C LEU A 187 -6.11 -7.82 -4.06
N THR A 188 -4.91 -7.93 -4.63
CA THR A 188 -4.33 -9.18 -5.12
C THR A 188 -3.07 -9.55 -4.36
N ARG A 189 -2.88 -10.84 -4.10
CA ARG A 189 -1.67 -11.34 -3.48
C ARG A 189 -0.52 -11.34 -4.48
N CYS A 190 0.58 -10.72 -4.10
CA CYS A 190 1.83 -10.81 -4.81
C CYS A 190 2.98 -10.98 -3.82
N ILE A 191 3.73 -12.07 -3.95
CA ILE A 191 4.91 -12.34 -3.16
C ILE A 191 6.12 -12.29 -4.10
N TRP A 192 7.01 -11.35 -3.86
CA TRP A 192 8.21 -11.09 -4.65
C TRP A 192 9.31 -12.15 -4.43
N ASN A 193 8.93 -13.38 -4.14
CA ASN A 193 9.84 -14.48 -3.88
C ASN A 193 9.49 -15.65 -4.80
N ARG A 194 10.47 -16.10 -5.59
CA ARG A 194 10.33 -17.22 -6.54
C ARG A 194 9.80 -18.53 -5.90
N GLN A 195 9.97 -18.70 -4.60
CA GLN A 195 9.50 -19.90 -3.91
C GLN A 195 7.98 -19.93 -3.70
N TYR A 196 7.31 -18.77 -3.67
CA TYR A 196 5.90 -18.66 -3.26
C TYR A 196 4.91 -18.55 -4.40
N GLN A 197 5.32 -18.56 -5.64
CA GLN A 197 4.47 -18.71 -6.84
C GLN A 197 3.14 -17.92 -6.84
N SER A 198 3.11 -16.74 -6.26
CA SER A 198 1.97 -15.84 -6.32
C SER A 198 2.44 -14.49 -6.85
N ALA A 199 2.01 -14.14 -8.05
CA ALA A 199 2.52 -12.99 -8.79
C ALA A 199 1.42 -11.97 -9.14
N GLY A 200 0.36 -11.91 -8.35
CA GLY A 200 -0.81 -11.09 -8.65
C GLY A 200 -1.73 -11.80 -9.63
N VAL A 201 -1.99 -11.17 -10.77
CA VAL A 201 -2.81 -11.77 -11.85
C VAL A 201 -1.87 -12.38 -12.88
N SER A 202 -1.97 -13.69 -13.08
CA SER A 202 -1.11 -14.47 -13.98
C SER A 202 -1.92 -15.14 -15.07
N PHE A 203 -1.34 -15.23 -16.27
CA PHE A 203 -1.98 -15.90 -17.42
C PHE A 203 -1.10 -17.01 -17.94
N PHE A 204 -1.75 -18.10 -18.36
CA PHE A 204 -1.10 -19.27 -18.94
C PHE A 204 -1.90 -19.75 -20.14
N LEU A 205 -1.23 -20.25 -21.16
CA LEU A 205 -1.87 -20.91 -22.28
C LEU A 205 -1.58 -22.42 -22.19
N ARG A 206 -2.62 -23.20 -21.99
CA ARG A 206 -2.55 -24.66 -22.08
C ARG A 206 -2.72 -25.06 -23.54
N THR A 207 -1.70 -25.70 -24.07
CA THR A 207 -1.63 -26.16 -25.46
C THR A 207 -1.41 -27.67 -25.52
N PRO A 208 -1.57 -28.33 -26.68
CA PRO A 208 -1.20 -29.73 -26.84
C PRO A 208 0.29 -30.00 -26.55
N GLU A 209 1.16 -29.01 -26.72
CA GLU A 209 2.59 -29.09 -26.48
C GLU A 209 2.98 -28.86 -25.01
N GLY A 210 2.05 -28.39 -24.18
CA GLY A 210 2.24 -28.11 -22.76
C GLY A 210 1.72 -26.75 -22.31
N LEU A 211 2.15 -26.29 -21.14
CA LEU A 211 1.72 -25.06 -20.51
C LEU A 211 2.71 -23.93 -20.80
N LEU A 212 2.27 -22.89 -21.51
CA LEU A 212 3.01 -21.65 -21.77
C LEU A 212 2.62 -20.58 -20.75
N PRO A 213 3.50 -20.16 -19.81
CA PRO A 213 3.28 -18.93 -19.04
C PRO A 213 3.39 -17.70 -19.95
N LEU A 214 2.40 -16.81 -19.93
CA LEU A 214 2.41 -15.61 -20.77
C LEU A 214 3.32 -14.49 -20.22
N THR A 215 3.79 -14.67 -19.01
CA THR A 215 4.82 -13.85 -18.37
C THR A 215 5.79 -14.76 -17.59
N PRO A 216 7.07 -14.37 -17.39
CA PRO A 216 8.00 -15.19 -16.62
C PRO A 216 7.50 -15.59 -15.23
N ALA A 217 6.98 -14.63 -14.46
CA ALA A 217 6.38 -14.92 -13.17
C ALA A 217 4.98 -15.56 -13.34
N PRO A 218 4.59 -16.47 -12.46
CA PRO A 218 5.29 -16.98 -11.29
C PRO A 218 6.16 -18.24 -11.54
N LEU A 219 6.16 -18.81 -12.73
CA LEU A 219 6.81 -20.10 -13.00
C LEU A 219 8.29 -19.99 -13.41
N TYR A 220 8.69 -18.84 -13.96
CA TYR A 220 10.07 -18.52 -14.37
C TYR A 220 10.71 -19.60 -15.28
N ARG A 221 9.95 -20.05 -16.31
CA ARG A 221 10.48 -20.99 -17.32
C ARG A 221 11.45 -20.28 -18.26
N GLU A 222 12.51 -20.97 -18.67
CA GLU A 222 13.58 -20.42 -19.51
C GLU A 222 13.27 -20.50 -21.02
N GLU A 223 12.45 -21.48 -21.43
CA GLU A 223 12.20 -21.77 -22.84
C GLU A 223 11.46 -20.68 -23.64
N PRO A 224 10.41 -19.98 -23.10
CA PRO A 224 9.75 -18.93 -23.87
C PRO A 224 10.62 -17.67 -23.99
N GLU A 225 10.58 -17.05 -25.17
CA GLU A 225 11.17 -15.73 -25.37
C GLU A 225 10.20 -14.66 -24.86
N TYR A 226 10.66 -13.79 -23.95
CA TYR A 226 9.85 -12.75 -23.34
C TYR A 226 10.36 -11.37 -23.70
N THR A 227 9.42 -10.45 -23.98
CA THR A 227 9.70 -9.02 -24.08
C THR A 227 8.70 -8.23 -23.24
N TRP A 228 9.07 -7.02 -22.85
CA TRP A 228 8.19 -6.14 -22.08
C TRP A 228 8.29 -4.69 -22.54
N ARG A 229 7.20 -3.96 -22.33
CA ARG A 229 7.07 -2.53 -22.62
C ARG A 229 6.26 -1.85 -21.53
N PHE A 230 6.83 -0.81 -20.92
CA PHE A 230 6.19 0.04 -19.94
C PHE A 230 6.03 1.45 -20.49
N GLN A 231 4.83 1.97 -20.48
CA GLN A 231 4.52 3.30 -21.01
C GLN A 231 3.28 3.86 -20.32
N GLY A 232 3.47 4.93 -19.59
CA GLY A 232 2.38 5.62 -18.95
C GLY A 232 1.56 4.73 -18.02
N GLY A 233 0.22 4.79 -18.10
CA GLY A 233 -0.72 3.94 -17.34
C GLY A 233 -0.84 2.51 -17.88
N GLY A 234 0.18 2.01 -18.62
CA GLY A 234 0.15 0.69 -19.21
C GLY A 234 1.45 -0.08 -19.12
N ALA A 235 1.30 -1.40 -19.07
CA ALA A 235 2.38 -2.38 -19.17
C ALA A 235 1.96 -3.49 -20.14
N CYS A 236 2.89 -3.91 -20.99
CA CYS A 236 2.65 -5.00 -21.93
C CYS A 236 3.80 -5.99 -21.86
N TRP A 237 3.47 -7.26 -21.79
CA TRP A 237 4.41 -8.37 -21.88
C TRP A 237 4.05 -9.22 -23.09
N SER A 238 5.06 -9.75 -23.77
CA SER A 238 4.85 -10.68 -24.89
C SER A 238 5.68 -11.93 -24.67
N ALA A 239 5.12 -13.07 -25.07
CA ALA A 239 5.76 -14.38 -25.01
C ALA A 239 5.69 -15.04 -26.38
N GLN A 240 6.79 -15.70 -26.79
CA GLN A 240 6.85 -16.53 -28.00
C GLN A 240 7.38 -17.90 -27.64
N TRP A 241 6.68 -18.95 -28.10
CA TRP A 241 7.06 -20.33 -27.84
C TRP A 241 6.38 -21.29 -28.84
N GLN A 242 7.15 -22.12 -29.52
CA GLN A 242 6.67 -23.22 -30.38
C GLN A 242 5.51 -22.84 -31.35
N GLY A 243 5.60 -21.67 -31.98
CA GLY A 243 4.59 -21.17 -32.92
C GLY A 243 3.41 -20.44 -32.25
N TYR A 244 3.36 -20.36 -30.93
CA TYR A 244 2.42 -19.49 -30.21
C TYR A 244 3.06 -18.13 -29.94
N ALA A 245 2.33 -17.07 -30.21
CA ALA A 245 2.68 -15.72 -29.83
C ALA A 245 1.54 -15.13 -28.99
N ALA A 246 1.85 -14.66 -27.80
CA ALA A 246 0.87 -14.08 -26.90
C ALA A 246 1.35 -12.76 -26.32
N SER A 247 0.41 -11.88 -25.98
CA SER A 247 0.69 -10.67 -25.22
C SER A 247 -0.35 -10.42 -24.13
N VAL A 248 0.08 -9.82 -23.05
CA VAL A 248 -0.75 -9.36 -21.94
C VAL A 248 -0.59 -7.86 -21.84
N ASP A 249 -1.62 -7.08 -22.16
CA ASP A 249 -1.66 -5.63 -22.02
C ASP A 249 -2.45 -5.26 -20.75
N LEU A 250 -1.82 -4.61 -19.80
CA LEU A 250 -2.40 -4.12 -18.57
C LEU A 250 -2.56 -2.61 -18.65
N ARG A 251 -3.76 -2.10 -18.34
CA ARG A 251 -4.10 -0.69 -18.31
C ARG A 251 -4.77 -0.31 -16.99
N VAL A 252 -4.33 0.82 -16.43
CA VAL A 252 -4.94 1.46 -15.26
C VAL A 252 -5.45 2.85 -15.69
N PRO A 253 -6.75 3.01 -15.96
CA PRO A 253 -7.32 4.30 -16.37
C PRO A 253 -7.31 5.31 -15.23
N GLU A 254 -7.03 6.58 -15.54
CA GLU A 254 -6.84 7.68 -14.57
C GLU A 254 -7.98 7.84 -13.56
N ARG A 255 -9.23 7.71 -14.01
CA ARG A 255 -10.42 8.04 -13.20
C ARG A 255 -11.17 6.84 -12.67
N GLU A 256 -10.67 5.64 -12.90
CA GLU A 256 -11.33 4.40 -12.48
C GLU A 256 -10.58 3.75 -11.32
N ASN A 257 -11.35 3.17 -10.39
CA ASN A 257 -10.81 2.32 -9.34
C ASN A 257 -10.69 0.89 -9.85
N GLY A 258 -9.79 0.65 -10.80
CA GLY A 258 -9.63 -0.66 -11.38
C GLY A 258 -8.56 -0.75 -12.47
N GLU A 259 -8.40 -1.94 -12.99
CA GLU A 259 -7.46 -2.27 -14.07
C GLU A 259 -8.14 -3.15 -15.12
N ARG A 260 -7.71 -3.02 -16.36
CA ARG A 260 -8.10 -3.89 -17.47
C ARG A 260 -6.88 -4.65 -17.98
N ARG A 261 -7.07 -5.93 -18.21
CA ARG A 261 -6.07 -6.78 -18.86
C ARG A 261 -6.65 -7.33 -20.13
N GLU A 262 -5.90 -7.21 -21.22
CA GLU A 262 -6.25 -7.75 -22.52
C GLU A 262 -5.18 -8.75 -22.92
N VAL A 263 -5.58 -9.99 -23.13
CA VAL A 263 -4.70 -11.07 -23.58
C VAL A 263 -4.98 -11.31 -25.05
N THR A 264 -3.94 -11.18 -25.88
CA THR A 264 -4.01 -11.53 -27.30
C THR A 264 -3.17 -12.79 -27.53
N VAL A 265 -3.76 -13.80 -28.14
CA VAL A 265 -3.07 -15.04 -28.49
C VAL A 265 -3.17 -15.25 -30.00
N ARG A 266 -2.07 -15.67 -30.60
CA ARG A 266 -1.97 -15.98 -32.04
C ARG A 266 -1.24 -17.31 -32.24
N TRP A 267 -1.73 -18.12 -33.19
CA TRP A 267 -1.05 -19.27 -33.72
C TRP A 267 -0.39 -18.92 -35.06
N THR A 268 0.90 -19.14 -35.21
CA THR A 268 1.67 -18.83 -36.42
C THR A 268 1.90 -20.05 -37.32
N GLY A 269 1.52 -21.25 -36.85
CA GLY A 269 1.61 -22.47 -37.62
C GLY A 269 0.40 -22.69 -38.51
N GLU A 270 0.35 -23.81 -39.23
CA GLU A 270 -0.75 -24.20 -40.07
C GLU A 270 -1.91 -24.86 -39.31
N GLY A 271 -3.12 -24.68 -39.82
CA GLY A 271 -4.33 -25.34 -39.30
C GLY A 271 -4.93 -24.63 -38.08
N GLU A 272 -5.80 -25.36 -37.41
CA GLU A 272 -6.54 -24.89 -36.23
C GLU A 272 -5.98 -25.55 -34.95
N ARG A 273 -5.99 -24.84 -33.85
CA ARG A 273 -5.53 -25.31 -32.55
C ARG A 273 -6.57 -25.00 -31.48
N GLU A 274 -7.02 -26.06 -30.80
CA GLU A 274 -7.79 -25.91 -29.57
C GLU A 274 -6.86 -25.78 -28.41
N VAL A 275 -6.98 -24.66 -27.67
CA VAL A 275 -6.18 -24.32 -26.51
C VAL A 275 -7.06 -23.78 -25.40
N GLU A 276 -6.52 -23.64 -24.22
CA GLU A 276 -7.23 -23.07 -23.08
C GLU A 276 -6.39 -21.95 -22.47
N LEU A 277 -6.91 -20.70 -22.45
CA LEU A 277 -6.29 -19.62 -21.71
C LEU A 277 -6.73 -19.70 -20.25
N LEU A 278 -5.78 -19.64 -19.34
CA LEU A 278 -5.98 -19.72 -17.91
C LEU A 278 -5.61 -18.37 -17.27
N CYS A 279 -6.46 -17.87 -16.38
CA CYS A 279 -6.17 -16.70 -15.54
C CYS A 279 -6.20 -17.12 -14.07
N TYR A 280 -5.14 -16.82 -13.34
CA TYR A 280 -5.02 -17.12 -11.91
C TYR A 280 -4.72 -15.88 -11.08
N LEU A 281 -5.43 -15.72 -9.96
CA LEU A 281 -5.15 -14.73 -8.93
C LEU A 281 -5.60 -15.19 -7.53
N GLU A 282 -5.02 -14.60 -6.48
CA GLU A 282 -5.44 -14.79 -5.10
C GLU A 282 -5.95 -13.44 -4.54
N PRO A 283 -7.23 -13.31 -4.16
CA PRO A 283 -7.77 -12.07 -3.57
C PRO A 283 -7.29 -11.90 -2.12
N VAL A 284 -7.09 -10.65 -1.70
CA VAL A 284 -6.66 -10.31 -0.33
C VAL A 284 -7.69 -9.46 0.40
N LEU A 285 -8.11 -8.32 -0.14
CA LEU A 285 -9.10 -7.40 0.42
C LEU A 285 -8.81 -6.98 1.87
N ALA A 286 -7.55 -6.72 2.19
CA ALA A 286 -7.10 -6.30 3.53
C ALA A 286 -5.87 -5.40 3.44
N PRO A 287 -5.61 -4.57 4.46
CA PRO A 287 -4.31 -3.91 4.59
C PRO A 287 -3.17 -4.93 4.57
N ARG A 288 -2.04 -4.54 3.98
CA ARG A 288 -0.89 -5.44 3.81
C ARG A 288 -0.39 -5.99 5.14
N GLU A 289 -0.25 -5.12 6.12
CA GLU A 289 0.20 -5.46 7.47
C GLU A 289 -0.70 -6.48 8.18
N ASP A 290 -2.02 -6.36 8.00
CA ASP A 290 -2.99 -7.29 8.59
C ASP A 290 -2.96 -8.67 7.91
N TYR A 291 -2.76 -8.66 6.59
CA TYR A 291 -2.64 -9.89 5.83
C TYR A 291 -1.32 -10.62 6.11
N GLU A 292 -0.18 -9.90 6.10
CA GLU A 292 1.14 -10.49 6.33
C GLU A 292 1.31 -11.00 7.77
N ALA A 293 0.66 -10.36 8.74
CA ALA A 293 0.69 -10.82 10.14
C ALA A 293 0.08 -12.22 10.32
N HIS A 294 -1.07 -12.49 9.67
CA HIS A 294 -1.80 -13.74 9.79
C HIS A 294 -2.50 -14.14 8.48
N PRO A 295 -1.76 -14.58 7.44
CA PRO A 295 -2.33 -14.83 6.11
C PRO A 295 -3.48 -15.84 6.10
N ALA A 296 -3.34 -16.95 6.84
CA ALA A 296 -4.36 -17.99 6.89
C ALA A 296 -5.69 -17.47 7.49
N PHE A 297 -5.64 -16.74 8.61
CA PHE A 297 -6.82 -16.14 9.20
C PHE A 297 -7.44 -15.04 8.34
N SER A 298 -6.61 -14.27 7.64
CA SER A 298 -7.11 -13.24 6.73
C SER A 298 -7.97 -13.85 5.62
N LYS A 299 -7.57 -14.98 5.05
CA LYS A 299 -8.26 -15.69 3.98
C LYS A 299 -9.65 -16.19 4.39
N LEU A 300 -9.84 -16.65 5.62
CA LEU A 300 -11.10 -17.19 6.12
C LEU A 300 -12.28 -16.20 6.12
N SER A 301 -12.00 -14.91 5.98
CA SER A 301 -13.03 -13.88 5.93
C SER A 301 -13.49 -13.53 4.52
N LEU A 302 -12.91 -14.15 3.49
CA LEU A 302 -13.26 -13.90 2.09
C LEU A 302 -14.40 -14.83 1.66
N GLU A 303 -15.30 -14.26 0.84
CA GLU A 303 -16.40 -14.97 0.20
C GLU A 303 -16.42 -14.61 -1.28
N SER A 304 -16.79 -15.58 -2.13
CA SER A 304 -16.94 -15.41 -3.55
C SER A 304 -18.39 -15.60 -3.97
N LYS A 305 -18.81 -14.89 -5.03
CA LYS A 305 -20.12 -15.03 -5.66
C LYS A 305 -19.97 -14.86 -7.17
N GLY A 306 -20.49 -15.82 -7.96
CA GLY A 306 -20.59 -15.70 -9.40
C GLY A 306 -21.59 -14.60 -9.81
N THR A 307 -21.29 -13.89 -10.90
CA THR A 307 -22.10 -12.76 -11.40
C THR A 307 -22.57 -12.96 -12.85
N GLY A 308 -22.44 -14.16 -13.40
CA GLY A 308 -22.72 -14.44 -14.81
C GLY A 308 -21.56 -14.07 -15.75
N ASP A 309 -21.00 -12.87 -15.62
CA ASP A 309 -19.86 -12.40 -16.41
C ASP A 309 -18.55 -12.40 -15.60
N GLY A 310 -18.52 -13.05 -14.43
CA GLY A 310 -17.34 -13.05 -13.57
C GLY A 310 -17.60 -13.49 -12.14
N VAL A 311 -16.72 -13.05 -11.23
CA VAL A 311 -16.76 -13.35 -9.80
C VAL A 311 -16.58 -12.07 -8.97
N LEU A 312 -17.45 -11.92 -7.98
CA LEU A 312 -17.37 -10.89 -6.95
C LEU A 312 -16.78 -11.50 -5.68
N PHE A 313 -15.69 -10.92 -5.19
CA PHE A 313 -15.12 -11.22 -3.88
C PHE A 313 -15.51 -10.15 -2.87
N THR A 314 -15.95 -10.59 -1.69
CA THR A 314 -16.27 -9.74 -0.56
C THR A 314 -15.58 -10.24 0.70
N ARG A 315 -15.41 -9.34 1.67
CA ARG A 315 -14.85 -9.71 2.96
C ARG A 315 -15.91 -9.57 4.05
N ARG A 316 -16.16 -10.63 4.81
CA ARG A 316 -17.05 -10.57 5.97
C ARG A 316 -16.53 -9.57 6.99
N ASN A 317 -17.39 -8.67 7.42
CA ASN A 317 -17.07 -7.71 8.46
C ASN A 317 -17.06 -8.39 9.82
N ARG A 318 -15.98 -8.22 10.58
CA ARG A 318 -15.90 -8.66 11.96
C ARG A 318 -16.71 -7.75 12.90
N ARG A 319 -16.91 -6.50 12.49
CA ARG A 319 -17.67 -5.49 13.24
C ARG A 319 -18.80 -4.93 12.39
N ARG A 320 -19.97 -4.71 12.98
CA ARG A 320 -21.10 -4.06 12.31
C ARG A 320 -20.71 -2.61 11.96
N GLY A 321 -20.95 -2.19 10.72
CA GLY A 321 -20.68 -0.82 10.26
C GLY A 321 -19.27 -0.58 9.69
N GLU A 322 -18.39 -1.57 9.67
CA GLU A 322 -17.11 -1.48 8.98
C GLU A 322 -17.34 -1.64 7.47
N SER A 323 -17.09 -0.58 6.69
CA SER A 323 -17.07 -0.69 5.21
C SER A 323 -15.79 -1.38 4.77
N ARG A 324 -15.90 -2.37 3.88
CA ARG A 324 -14.75 -3.01 3.28
C ARG A 324 -14.97 -3.14 1.79
N PRO A 325 -13.95 -2.86 0.98
CA PRO A 325 -14.10 -2.91 -0.45
C PRO A 325 -14.41 -4.35 -0.90
N ALA A 326 -15.30 -4.44 -1.88
CA ALA A 326 -15.53 -5.62 -2.67
C ALA A 326 -14.64 -5.55 -3.93
N LEU A 327 -14.21 -6.70 -4.45
CA LEU A 327 -13.44 -6.85 -5.68
C LEU A 327 -14.26 -7.62 -6.69
N ALA A 328 -14.63 -6.99 -7.79
CA ALA A 328 -15.21 -7.64 -8.96
C ALA A 328 -14.11 -7.98 -9.97
N VAL A 329 -14.14 -9.21 -10.47
CA VAL A 329 -13.28 -9.70 -11.54
C VAL A 329 -14.20 -10.21 -12.65
N LEU A 330 -14.30 -9.46 -13.74
CA LEU A 330 -15.21 -9.75 -14.85
C LEU A 330 -14.43 -10.00 -16.15
N TRP A 331 -15.03 -10.73 -17.08
CA TRP A 331 -14.46 -11.06 -18.38
C TRP A 331 -15.50 -11.03 -19.51
N ASP A 332 -15.01 -10.98 -20.74
CA ASP A 332 -15.87 -10.85 -21.94
C ASP A 332 -16.17 -12.18 -22.67
N GLN A 333 -15.86 -13.32 -22.05
CA GLN A 333 -16.07 -14.65 -22.64
C GLN A 333 -17.14 -15.42 -21.86
N PRO A 334 -18.33 -15.64 -22.44
CA PRO A 334 -19.44 -16.28 -21.73
C PRO A 334 -19.26 -17.78 -21.46
N GLU A 335 -18.39 -18.46 -22.23
CA GLU A 335 -18.12 -19.90 -22.10
C GLU A 335 -17.03 -20.20 -21.04
N ALA A 336 -16.52 -19.18 -20.37
CA ALA A 336 -15.50 -19.35 -19.35
C ALA A 336 -16.06 -20.06 -18.12
N THR A 337 -15.27 -20.98 -17.56
CA THR A 337 -15.54 -21.66 -16.29
C THR A 337 -14.54 -21.24 -15.23
N PHE A 338 -14.87 -21.42 -13.95
CA PHE A 338 -13.98 -20.94 -12.89
C PHE A 338 -13.97 -21.83 -11.64
N ASP A 339 -12.90 -21.70 -10.86
CA ASP A 339 -12.78 -22.22 -9.51
C ASP A 339 -12.38 -21.10 -8.54
N THR A 340 -12.98 -21.06 -7.35
CA THR A 340 -12.66 -20.06 -6.31
C THR A 340 -11.96 -20.65 -5.08
N ALA A 341 -11.77 -21.96 -5.03
CA ALA A 341 -11.04 -22.64 -3.96
C ALA A 341 -9.72 -23.21 -4.50
N ARG A 342 -8.60 -22.83 -3.88
CA ARG A 342 -7.27 -23.25 -4.33
C ARG A 342 -7.08 -24.77 -4.30
N GLU A 343 -7.75 -25.47 -3.38
CA GLU A 343 -7.71 -26.92 -3.29
C GLU A 343 -8.28 -27.59 -4.55
N THR A 344 -9.40 -27.08 -5.07
CA THR A 344 -10.00 -27.59 -6.31
C THR A 344 -9.26 -27.10 -7.55
N ALA A 345 -8.85 -25.83 -7.56
CA ALA A 345 -8.17 -25.19 -8.69
C ALA A 345 -6.77 -25.77 -8.97
N LEU A 346 -5.96 -25.94 -7.94
CA LEU A 346 -4.54 -26.31 -8.07
C LEU A 346 -4.16 -27.61 -7.33
N GLY A 347 -4.97 -28.04 -6.36
CA GLY A 347 -4.60 -29.14 -5.47
C GLY A 347 -3.39 -28.82 -4.61
N ARG A 348 -2.69 -29.86 -4.15
CA ARG A 348 -1.50 -29.72 -3.27
C ARG A 348 -0.24 -29.26 -4.01
N GLY A 349 -0.14 -29.48 -5.30
CA GLY A 349 1.03 -29.14 -6.13
C GLY A 349 1.20 -27.66 -6.45
N GLY A 350 0.18 -26.85 -6.16
CA GLY A 350 0.17 -25.41 -6.48
C GLY A 350 0.30 -25.15 -7.99
N LEU A 351 0.78 -23.96 -8.36
CA LEU A 351 0.91 -23.55 -9.76
C LEU A 351 1.89 -24.41 -10.58
N GLN A 352 2.82 -25.11 -9.95
CA GLN A 352 3.70 -26.08 -10.65
C GLN A 352 2.93 -27.27 -11.19
N ALA A 353 1.81 -27.63 -10.58
CA ALA A 353 0.94 -28.73 -11.00
C ALA A 353 -0.29 -28.24 -11.77
N LEU A 354 -0.33 -26.98 -12.21
CA LEU A 354 -1.49 -26.37 -12.88
C LEU A 354 -1.93 -27.18 -14.11
N GLU A 355 -0.99 -27.66 -14.92
CA GLU A 355 -1.27 -28.43 -16.12
C GLU A 355 -2.11 -29.68 -15.83
N GLY A 356 -1.73 -30.48 -14.83
CA GLY A 356 -2.51 -31.65 -14.42
C GLY A 356 -3.77 -31.29 -13.60
N ALA A 357 -3.77 -30.15 -12.92
CA ALA A 357 -4.93 -29.71 -12.16
C ALA A 357 -6.12 -29.34 -13.06
N VAL A 358 -5.86 -28.74 -14.23
CA VAL A 358 -6.90 -28.33 -15.19
C VAL A 358 -7.44 -29.47 -16.06
N GLU A 359 -6.94 -30.69 -15.92
CA GLU A 359 -7.58 -31.88 -16.54
C GLU A 359 -8.94 -32.17 -15.90
N ARG A 360 -9.15 -31.75 -14.66
CA ARG A 360 -10.43 -31.89 -13.97
C ARG A 360 -11.38 -30.76 -14.37
N PRO A 361 -12.71 -30.99 -14.47
CA PRO A 361 -13.66 -29.92 -14.73
C PRO A 361 -13.65 -28.90 -13.59
N ALA A 362 -13.94 -27.64 -13.92
CA ALA A 362 -14.14 -26.60 -12.94
C ALA A 362 -15.33 -26.91 -12.03
N THR A 363 -15.26 -26.51 -10.77
CA THR A 363 -16.31 -26.79 -9.78
C THR A 363 -17.31 -25.66 -9.61
N GLU A 364 -16.96 -24.45 -10.07
CA GLU A 364 -17.74 -23.22 -9.94
C GLU A 364 -18.25 -22.98 -8.50
N ARG A 365 -17.44 -23.38 -7.53
CA ARG A 365 -17.79 -23.28 -6.12
C ARG A 365 -17.83 -21.83 -5.67
N GLU A 366 -18.90 -21.44 -5.01
CA GLU A 366 -19.10 -20.11 -4.44
C GLU A 366 -19.09 -20.13 -2.91
N GLY A 367 -19.05 -18.94 -2.30
CA GLY A 367 -19.15 -18.73 -0.86
C GLY A 367 -17.79 -18.70 -0.18
N ALA A 368 -17.79 -19.08 1.11
CA ALA A 368 -16.59 -19.11 1.94
C ALA A 368 -15.81 -20.40 1.70
N VAL A 369 -14.50 -20.25 1.46
CA VAL A 369 -13.56 -21.37 1.31
C VAL A 369 -12.32 -21.14 2.20
N LEU A 370 -11.58 -22.21 2.48
CA LEU A 370 -10.39 -22.11 3.36
C LEU A 370 -9.24 -21.33 2.71
N ASP A 371 -9.01 -21.52 1.43
CA ASP A 371 -7.94 -20.87 0.67
C ASP A 371 -8.50 -20.31 -0.64
N PRO A 372 -9.03 -19.06 -0.63
CA PRO A 372 -9.66 -18.46 -1.79
C PRO A 372 -8.64 -18.09 -2.86
N CYS A 373 -8.98 -18.39 -4.10
CA CYS A 373 -8.31 -17.96 -5.32
C CYS A 373 -9.35 -17.68 -6.40
N LEU A 374 -8.91 -17.34 -7.57
CA LEU A 374 -9.69 -17.40 -8.81
C LEU A 374 -8.82 -18.06 -9.88
N LEU A 375 -9.28 -19.15 -10.42
CA LEU A 375 -8.77 -19.76 -11.66
C LEU A 375 -9.89 -19.72 -12.68
N VAL A 376 -9.72 -18.92 -13.73
CA VAL A 376 -10.67 -18.85 -14.85
C VAL A 376 -10.08 -19.61 -16.04
N ARG A 377 -10.92 -20.35 -16.75
CA ARG A 377 -10.57 -21.14 -17.92
C ARG A 377 -11.38 -20.65 -19.10
N PHE A 378 -10.69 -20.24 -20.15
CA PHE A 378 -11.27 -19.75 -21.39
C PHE A 378 -10.95 -20.73 -22.52
N PRO A 379 -11.92 -21.52 -23.03
CA PRO A 379 -11.70 -22.32 -24.22
C PRO A 379 -11.46 -21.40 -25.43
N VAL A 380 -10.45 -21.69 -26.23
CA VAL A 380 -10.01 -20.86 -27.35
C VAL A 380 -9.67 -21.73 -28.54
N SER A 381 -10.30 -21.45 -29.69
CA SER A 381 -9.92 -22.01 -30.97
C SER A 381 -9.08 -21.00 -31.75
N LEU A 382 -7.80 -21.33 -31.99
CA LEU A 382 -6.85 -20.52 -32.73
C LEU A 382 -6.77 -20.96 -34.17
N ARG A 383 -6.88 -20.01 -35.09
CA ARG A 383 -6.65 -20.21 -36.52
C ARG A 383 -5.38 -19.49 -36.95
N SER A 384 -4.73 -20.04 -37.99
CA SER A 384 -3.53 -19.43 -38.56
C SER A 384 -3.71 -17.93 -38.78
N ASP A 385 -2.80 -17.13 -38.25
CA ASP A 385 -2.74 -15.66 -38.36
C ASP A 385 -3.94 -14.86 -37.85
N ALA A 386 -4.97 -15.49 -37.30
CA ALA A 386 -6.10 -14.79 -36.67
C ALA A 386 -5.89 -14.65 -35.16
N PRO A 387 -5.65 -13.44 -34.62
CA PRO A 387 -5.51 -13.26 -33.18
C PRO A 387 -6.86 -13.41 -32.47
N VAL A 388 -6.84 -14.08 -31.33
CA VAL A 388 -7.97 -14.11 -30.39
C VAL A 388 -7.64 -13.16 -29.22
N GLN A 389 -8.61 -12.34 -28.86
CA GLN A 389 -8.49 -11.39 -27.75
C GLN A 389 -9.49 -11.71 -26.65
N ILE A 390 -9.02 -11.73 -25.42
CA ILE A 390 -9.83 -11.94 -24.21
C ILE A 390 -9.52 -10.81 -23.25
N ARG A 391 -10.57 -10.21 -22.70
CA ARG A 391 -10.48 -9.10 -21.75
C ARG A 391 -10.92 -9.52 -20.37
N LEU A 392 -10.17 -9.06 -19.39
CA LEU A 392 -10.45 -9.19 -17.98
C LEU A 392 -10.40 -7.81 -17.32
N ALA A 393 -11.36 -7.49 -16.47
CA ALA A 393 -11.37 -6.26 -15.69
C ALA A 393 -11.47 -6.56 -14.20
N LEU A 394 -10.66 -5.87 -13.42
CA LEU A 394 -10.70 -5.86 -11.95
C LEU A 394 -11.12 -4.46 -11.50
N SER A 395 -12.12 -4.38 -10.62
CA SER A 395 -12.52 -3.12 -9.98
C SER A 395 -12.90 -3.35 -8.53
N ALA A 396 -12.58 -2.40 -7.67
CA ALA A 396 -12.96 -2.46 -6.26
C ALA A 396 -13.70 -1.18 -5.84
N ALA A 397 -14.67 -1.35 -4.95
CA ALA A 397 -15.46 -0.28 -4.37
C ALA A 397 -16.00 -0.70 -2.99
N ASP A 398 -16.61 0.23 -2.27
CA ASP A 398 -17.19 -0.02 -0.94
C ASP A 398 -18.43 -0.94 -0.97
N SER A 399 -18.98 -1.20 -2.16
CA SER A 399 -20.06 -2.17 -2.37
C SER A 399 -19.79 -3.07 -3.57
N GLY A 400 -20.36 -4.28 -3.55
CA GLY A 400 -20.25 -5.23 -4.66
C GLY A 400 -20.88 -4.72 -5.95
N GLU A 401 -21.98 -3.98 -5.86
CA GLU A 401 -22.66 -3.37 -7.00
C GLU A 401 -21.77 -2.35 -7.71
N GLN A 402 -21.20 -1.40 -6.97
CA GLN A 402 -20.29 -0.40 -7.51
C GLN A 402 -19.00 -1.02 -8.09
N ALA A 403 -18.45 -2.07 -7.44
CA ALA A 403 -17.29 -2.80 -7.96
C ALA A 403 -17.63 -3.47 -9.30
N THR A 404 -18.80 -4.12 -9.40
CA THR A 404 -19.27 -4.77 -10.63
C THR A 404 -19.50 -3.76 -11.75
N GLU A 405 -20.16 -2.63 -11.46
CA GLU A 405 -20.34 -1.56 -12.44
C GLU A 405 -19.01 -0.97 -12.93
N GLY A 406 -18.04 -0.78 -12.02
CA GLY A 406 -16.70 -0.33 -12.37
C GLY A 406 -16.00 -1.30 -13.32
N ALA A 407 -16.04 -2.60 -13.03
CA ALA A 407 -15.46 -3.62 -13.89
C ALA A 407 -16.14 -3.69 -15.26
N LEU A 408 -17.48 -3.56 -15.33
CA LEU A 408 -18.22 -3.50 -16.60
C LEU A 408 -17.83 -2.27 -17.43
N ARG A 409 -17.63 -1.10 -16.81
CA ARG A 409 -17.12 0.09 -17.52
C ARG A 409 -15.75 -0.16 -18.12
N LEU A 410 -14.84 -0.76 -17.35
CA LEU A 410 -13.48 -1.09 -17.80
C LEU A 410 -13.47 -2.07 -18.98
N LEU A 411 -14.33 -3.10 -18.98
CA LEU A 411 -14.47 -4.03 -20.11
C LEU A 411 -14.93 -3.35 -21.41
N ARG A 412 -15.80 -2.33 -21.30
CA ARG A 412 -16.36 -1.58 -22.44
C ARG A 412 -15.43 -0.51 -22.97
N MET A 413 -14.39 -0.11 -22.24
CA MET A 413 -13.44 0.91 -22.68
C MET A 413 -12.71 0.45 -23.95
N ARG A 414 -12.62 1.34 -24.94
CA ARG A 414 -11.83 1.10 -26.16
C ARG A 414 -10.35 1.41 -25.91
N GLY A 415 -9.47 0.71 -26.63
CA GLY A 415 -8.03 0.96 -26.54
C GLY A 415 -7.67 2.42 -26.86
N GLY A 416 -6.84 3.05 -26.05
CA GLY A 416 -6.36 4.43 -26.24
C GLY A 416 -7.07 5.52 -25.43
N GLU A 417 -8.21 5.25 -24.79
CA GLU A 417 -8.98 6.25 -24.03
C GLU A 417 -8.49 6.45 -22.58
N ALA A 418 -7.49 5.71 -22.14
CA ALA A 418 -6.98 5.81 -20.78
C ALA A 418 -6.00 6.99 -20.66
N ALA A 419 -6.47 8.15 -20.20
CA ALA A 419 -5.59 9.16 -19.66
C ALA A 419 -4.77 8.55 -18.51
N ASP A 420 -3.52 8.94 -18.39
CA ASP A 420 -2.51 8.32 -17.54
C ASP A 420 -2.27 9.17 -16.29
N GLY A 421 -2.71 8.66 -15.14
CA GLY A 421 -2.56 9.36 -13.87
C GLY A 421 -1.08 9.64 -13.52
N LEU A 422 -0.17 8.72 -13.82
CA LEU A 422 1.25 8.89 -13.51
C LEU A 422 1.92 9.94 -14.44
N GLU A 423 1.57 9.94 -15.74
CA GLU A 423 2.07 10.97 -16.69
C GLU A 423 1.56 12.37 -16.34
N GLN A 424 0.35 12.47 -15.80
CA GLN A 424 -0.15 13.75 -15.30
C GLN A 424 0.64 14.24 -14.08
N ILE A 425 0.97 13.33 -13.15
CA ILE A 425 1.84 13.65 -12.02
C ILE A 425 3.22 14.08 -12.52
N ARG A 426 3.80 13.36 -13.50
CA ARG A 426 5.07 13.70 -14.14
C ARG A 426 5.05 15.10 -14.76
N GLY A 427 3.99 15.39 -15.53
CA GLY A 427 3.81 16.69 -16.18
C GLY A 427 3.63 17.84 -15.18
N ARG A 428 2.86 17.64 -14.11
CA ARG A 428 2.64 18.62 -13.05
C ARG A 428 3.94 18.95 -12.29
N LEU A 429 4.72 17.92 -11.97
CA LEU A 429 6.02 18.06 -11.29
C LEU A 429 7.15 18.46 -12.25
N GLN A 430 6.89 18.55 -13.55
CA GLN A 430 7.86 18.90 -14.59
C GLN A 430 9.12 18.01 -14.55
N LEU A 431 8.95 16.70 -14.29
CA LEU A 431 10.06 15.78 -14.29
C LEU A 431 10.62 15.61 -15.72
N THR A 432 11.92 15.73 -15.85
CA THR A 432 12.65 15.38 -17.07
C THR A 432 12.65 13.86 -17.29
N GLU A 433 12.99 13.42 -18.51
CA GLU A 433 13.13 11.98 -18.78
C GLU A 433 14.21 11.33 -17.92
N GLU A 434 15.31 12.04 -17.66
CA GLU A 434 16.39 11.56 -16.80
C GLU A 434 15.92 11.40 -15.36
N GLU A 435 15.18 12.36 -14.80
CA GLU A 435 14.59 12.27 -13.47
C GLU A 435 13.56 11.15 -13.39
N THR A 436 12.76 10.97 -14.44
CA THR A 436 11.78 9.87 -14.51
C THR A 436 12.49 8.52 -14.56
N ARG A 437 13.58 8.37 -15.28
CA ARG A 437 14.41 7.16 -15.29
C ARG A 437 14.98 6.89 -13.90
N LYS A 438 15.56 7.90 -13.25
CA LYS A 438 16.07 7.80 -11.88
C LYS A 438 14.99 7.44 -10.86
N ALA A 439 13.76 7.95 -11.05
CA ALA A 439 12.62 7.60 -10.21
C ALA A 439 12.32 6.09 -10.27
N PHE A 440 12.29 5.50 -11.46
CA PHE A 440 12.05 4.07 -11.59
C PHE A 440 13.25 3.21 -11.15
N GLU A 441 14.48 3.70 -11.28
CA GLU A 441 15.66 3.05 -10.70
C GLU A 441 15.61 3.08 -9.17
N LEU A 442 15.22 4.20 -8.58
CA LEU A 442 15.04 4.32 -7.14
C LEU A 442 13.92 3.40 -6.65
N LEU A 443 12.76 3.39 -7.31
CA LEU A 443 11.65 2.48 -7.02
C LEU A 443 12.11 1.02 -7.02
N ARG A 444 12.82 0.61 -8.06
CA ARG A 444 13.39 -0.73 -8.19
C ARG A 444 14.29 -1.08 -7.02
N ASN A 445 15.23 -0.19 -6.65
CA ASN A 445 16.19 -0.43 -5.57
C ASN A 445 15.54 -0.43 -4.18
N LEU A 446 14.49 0.37 -3.96
CA LEU A 446 13.73 0.37 -2.71
C LEU A 446 12.84 -0.87 -2.57
N GLN A 447 12.28 -1.36 -3.67
CA GLN A 447 11.43 -2.55 -3.67
C GLN A 447 12.24 -3.85 -3.66
N PHE A 448 13.38 -3.89 -4.38
CA PHE A 448 14.27 -5.03 -4.51
C PHE A 448 15.70 -4.66 -4.10
N PRO A 449 16.00 -4.64 -2.79
CA PRO A 449 17.28 -4.14 -2.27
C PRO A 449 18.45 -5.13 -2.53
N ALA A 450 18.83 -5.29 -3.80
CA ALA A 450 19.91 -6.16 -4.23
C ALA A 450 21.23 -5.43 -4.50
N HIS A 451 21.19 -4.09 -4.60
CA HIS A 451 22.35 -3.28 -4.97
C HIS A 451 23.36 -3.14 -3.81
N PRO A 452 24.68 -3.11 -4.09
CA PRO A 452 25.72 -3.01 -3.05
C PRO A 452 25.63 -1.79 -2.12
N TRP A 453 25.07 -0.67 -2.60
CA TRP A 453 24.88 0.54 -1.79
C TRP A 453 23.53 0.58 -1.03
N VAL A 454 22.73 -0.47 -1.15
CA VAL A 454 21.61 -0.68 -0.25
C VAL A 454 22.15 -1.24 1.05
N SER A 455 22.22 -0.41 2.08
CA SER A 455 22.59 -0.86 3.42
C SER A 455 21.52 -1.81 3.95
N ARG A 456 21.89 -3.02 4.27
CA ARG A 456 21.05 -3.99 5.01
C ARG A 456 21.16 -3.80 6.53
N GLY A 457 21.56 -2.67 6.91
CA GLY A 457 21.51 -1.86 8.03
C GLY A 457 21.57 -2.35 9.45
N SER A 458 21.35 -1.41 10.34
CA SER A 458 21.27 -1.59 11.79
C SER A 458 20.08 -2.49 12.16
N PRO A 459 20.25 -3.42 13.09
CA PRO A 459 19.24 -4.39 13.47
C PRO A 459 18.04 -3.81 14.23
N GLU A 460 18.06 -2.53 14.64
CA GLU A 460 17.04 -2.01 15.53
C GLU A 460 16.32 -0.78 14.96
N GLN A 461 15.08 -1.01 14.51
CA GLN A 461 14.16 0.04 14.08
C GLN A 461 14.05 1.20 15.09
N ARG A 462 14.09 0.90 16.38
CA ARG A 462 14.02 1.91 17.45
C ARG A 462 15.17 2.92 17.44
N ALA A 463 16.31 2.60 16.82
CA ALA A 463 17.43 3.52 16.66
C ALA A 463 17.10 4.71 15.75
N LEU A 464 16.05 4.60 14.91
CA LEU A 464 15.55 5.66 14.04
C LEU A 464 14.59 6.63 14.75
N TRP A 465 13.96 6.21 15.83
CA TRP A 465 12.92 6.98 16.51
C TRP A 465 13.38 8.32 17.11
N PRO A 466 14.61 8.45 17.65
CA PRO A 466 15.12 9.77 18.10
C PRO A 466 15.20 10.81 16.97
N PHE A 467 15.24 10.36 15.71
CA PHE A 467 15.26 11.22 14.52
C PHE A 467 13.85 11.45 13.92
N GLY A 468 12.79 11.00 14.59
CA GLY A 468 11.42 11.11 14.09
C GLY A 468 11.09 10.14 12.96
N ILE A 469 11.94 9.16 12.66
CA ILE A 469 11.77 8.19 11.58
C ILE A 469 11.16 6.92 12.16
N SER A 470 9.97 6.53 11.67
CA SER A 470 9.26 5.33 12.16
C SER A 470 9.94 4.02 11.77
N GLY A 471 10.60 3.97 10.60
CA GLY A 471 11.27 2.79 10.07
C GLY A 471 10.34 1.68 9.58
N ASP A 472 9.07 1.98 9.33
CA ASP A 472 8.07 1.08 8.79
C ASP A 472 7.99 1.12 7.25
N LEU A 473 8.66 2.08 6.63
CA LEU A 473 8.79 2.24 5.18
C LEU A 473 10.25 2.10 4.75
N PRO A 474 10.51 1.79 3.47
CA PRO A 474 11.84 1.93 2.89
C PRO A 474 12.37 3.35 3.06
N ILE A 475 13.67 3.51 3.25
CA ILE A 475 14.32 4.81 3.46
C ILE A 475 15.31 5.06 2.33
N ALA A 476 15.17 6.22 1.66
CA ALA A 476 16.17 6.77 0.77
C ALA A 476 16.91 7.89 1.51
N ALA A 477 18.22 7.75 1.68
CA ALA A 477 19.05 8.76 2.35
C ALA A 477 20.03 9.41 1.38
N LEU A 478 20.10 10.75 1.38
CA LEU A 478 21.05 11.51 0.59
C LEU A 478 21.89 12.40 1.51
N ARG A 479 23.23 12.32 1.39
CA ARG A 479 24.12 13.31 2.00
C ARG A 479 24.12 14.56 1.14
N VAL A 480 23.68 15.67 1.73
CA VAL A 480 23.58 16.99 1.08
C VAL A 480 24.75 17.85 1.51
N GLU A 481 25.48 18.32 0.53
CA GLU A 481 26.53 19.34 0.59
C GLU A 481 26.13 20.42 -0.41
N GLU A 482 26.72 21.62 -0.34
CA GLU A 482 26.35 22.75 -1.22
C GLU A 482 26.35 22.37 -2.70
N GLU A 483 27.37 21.62 -3.14
CA GLU A 483 27.51 21.13 -4.52
C GLU A 483 26.38 20.15 -4.92
N ARG A 484 25.74 19.51 -3.97
CA ARG A 484 24.68 18.50 -4.17
C ARG A 484 23.26 19.03 -4.00
N MET A 485 23.08 20.32 -3.77
CA MET A 485 21.74 20.92 -3.58
C MET A 485 20.82 20.64 -4.78
N LYS A 486 21.32 20.74 -6.02
CA LYS A 486 20.53 20.40 -7.21
C LYS A 486 20.06 18.94 -7.22
N ALA A 487 20.91 18.01 -6.74
CA ALA A 487 20.54 16.61 -6.63
C ALA A 487 19.49 16.37 -5.53
N ALA A 488 19.56 17.10 -4.42
CA ALA A 488 18.56 17.06 -3.35
C ALA A 488 17.19 17.52 -3.86
N LEU A 489 17.11 18.64 -4.58
CA LEU A 489 15.87 19.14 -5.17
C LEU A 489 15.30 18.21 -6.26
N SER A 490 16.17 17.58 -7.06
CA SER A 490 15.74 16.57 -8.03
C SER A 490 15.18 15.33 -7.33
N LEU A 491 15.83 14.87 -6.25
CA LEU A 491 15.38 13.70 -5.48
C LEU A 491 14.06 13.99 -4.74
N GLU A 492 13.84 15.21 -4.30
CA GLU A 492 12.57 15.65 -3.72
C GLU A 492 11.42 15.53 -4.74
N ARG A 493 11.58 16.04 -5.96
CA ARG A 493 10.56 15.86 -7.02
C ARG A 493 10.32 14.39 -7.37
N ILE A 494 11.39 13.58 -7.41
CA ILE A 494 11.29 12.12 -7.59
C ILE A 494 10.49 11.48 -6.45
N HIS A 495 10.74 11.90 -5.22
CA HIS A 495 9.97 11.45 -4.04
C HIS A 495 8.49 11.79 -4.21
N GLN A 496 8.15 13.04 -4.54
CA GLN A 496 6.77 13.46 -4.80
C GLN A 496 6.11 12.61 -5.88
N PHE A 497 6.81 12.39 -7.00
CA PHE A 497 6.31 11.59 -8.11
C PHE A 497 5.96 10.17 -7.68
N LEU A 498 6.84 9.49 -6.97
CA LEU A 498 6.62 8.11 -6.53
C LEU A 498 5.55 8.02 -5.44
N VAL A 499 5.52 8.96 -4.49
CA VAL A 499 4.52 8.98 -3.41
C VAL A 499 3.12 9.28 -3.94
N GLN A 500 2.98 10.26 -4.84
CA GLN A 500 1.70 10.55 -5.50
C GLN A 500 1.27 9.40 -6.43
N GLY A 501 2.24 8.72 -7.05
CA GLY A 501 2.00 7.47 -7.80
C GLY A 501 1.64 6.29 -6.91
N GLY A 502 1.77 6.43 -5.58
CA GLY A 502 1.34 5.44 -4.59
C GLY A 502 2.46 4.61 -3.98
N PHE A 503 3.72 4.84 -4.30
CA PHE A 503 4.83 4.15 -3.65
C PHE A 503 5.37 4.96 -2.48
N MET A 504 5.08 4.51 -1.26
CA MET A 504 5.43 5.22 -0.03
C MET A 504 6.83 4.82 0.46
N PHE A 505 7.68 5.81 0.72
CA PHE A 505 9.00 5.65 1.35
C PHE A 505 9.41 6.94 2.05
N ASP A 506 10.38 6.85 2.95
CA ASP A 506 10.96 8.00 3.64
C ASP A 506 12.13 8.56 2.86
N LEU A 507 12.17 9.89 2.70
CA LEU A 507 13.31 10.60 2.16
C LEU A 507 14.04 11.33 3.30
N VAL A 508 15.33 11.03 3.48
CA VAL A 508 16.15 11.57 4.57
C VAL A 508 17.33 12.33 3.97
N PHE A 509 17.45 13.60 4.31
CA PHE A 509 18.60 14.41 3.95
C PHE A 509 19.59 14.47 5.13
N LEU A 510 20.82 14.00 4.91
CA LEU A 510 21.91 14.04 5.88
C LEU A 510 22.78 15.26 5.56
N MET A 511 22.63 16.32 6.34
CA MET A 511 23.40 17.55 6.18
C MET A 511 24.51 17.61 7.23
N ARG A 512 25.71 18.01 6.79
CA ARG A 512 26.84 18.29 7.68
C ARG A 512 27.12 19.79 7.58
N GLU A 513 26.55 20.53 8.50
CA GLU A 513 26.84 21.95 8.65
C GLU A 513 27.87 22.16 9.76
N GLY A 514 28.78 23.12 9.58
CA GLY A 514 29.73 23.53 10.65
C GLY A 514 28.96 24.11 11.81
N GLY A 515 29.56 24.12 13.01
CA GLY A 515 28.90 24.50 14.26
C GLY A 515 28.48 25.96 14.41
N ASP A 516 28.22 26.69 13.31
CA ASP A 516 27.71 28.04 13.30
C ASP A 516 26.19 28.08 13.45
N TYR A 517 25.67 29.16 14.04
CA TYR A 517 24.24 29.42 14.22
C TYR A 517 23.46 29.57 12.91
N LEU A 518 24.13 29.73 11.79
CA LEU A 518 23.54 29.84 10.46
C LEU A 518 23.55 28.47 9.77
N HIS A 519 22.37 28.01 9.37
CA HIS A 519 22.20 26.74 8.64
C HIS A 519 21.72 26.98 7.20
N PRO A 520 22.52 27.62 6.34
CA PRO A 520 22.07 28.11 5.02
C PRO A 520 21.58 26.97 4.10
N LEU A 521 22.18 25.79 4.16
CA LEU A 521 21.76 24.64 3.36
C LEU A 521 20.41 24.11 3.83
N ARG A 522 20.25 23.99 5.13
CA ARG A 522 19.00 23.58 5.76
C ARG A 522 17.88 24.58 5.46
N ASP A 523 18.14 25.87 5.70
CA ASP A 523 17.15 26.92 5.48
C ASP A 523 16.71 26.99 4.03
N THR A 524 17.63 26.87 3.08
CA THR A 524 17.33 26.82 1.62
C THR A 524 16.47 25.61 1.27
N LEU A 525 16.79 24.43 1.80
CA LEU A 525 16.03 23.21 1.54
C LEU A 525 14.64 23.28 2.17
N GLU A 526 14.54 23.73 3.42
CA GLU A 526 13.26 23.90 4.12
C GLU A 526 12.36 24.95 3.45
N GLU A 527 12.92 26.08 3.01
CA GLU A 527 12.17 27.09 2.27
C GLU A 527 11.61 26.52 0.96
N ARG A 528 12.40 25.70 0.27
CA ARG A 528 11.98 25.07 -0.97
C ARG A 528 10.88 24.04 -0.71
N LEU A 529 11.05 23.17 0.28
CA LEU A 529 10.04 22.19 0.67
C LEU A 529 8.72 22.87 1.07
N ARG A 530 8.79 24.00 1.80
CA ARG A 530 7.60 24.79 2.13
C ARG A 530 6.94 25.42 0.89
N SER A 531 7.72 25.94 -0.06
CA SER A 531 7.18 26.53 -1.28
C SER A 531 6.44 25.52 -2.16
N ASP A 532 6.84 24.27 -2.10
CA ASP A 532 6.25 23.15 -2.83
C ASP A 532 5.12 22.45 -2.04
N GLY A 533 4.74 22.99 -0.87
CA GLY A 533 3.61 22.50 -0.05
C GLY A 533 3.94 21.30 0.83
N TRP A 534 5.23 21.03 1.06
CA TRP A 534 5.67 19.95 1.93
C TRP A 534 6.08 20.49 3.31
N GLU A 535 5.16 20.45 4.25
CA GLU A 535 5.49 20.58 5.67
C GLU A 535 5.58 19.18 6.29
N HIS A 536 6.76 18.80 6.74
CA HIS A 536 7.06 17.68 7.64
C HIS A 536 6.20 16.41 7.48
N ARG A 537 6.54 15.56 6.53
CA ARG A 537 6.15 14.15 6.54
C ARG A 537 7.36 13.25 6.59
#